data_534e01abb61993fab03b6fdd0403dfaf
#
_entry.id   534e01abb61993fab03b6fdd0403dfaf
#
_cell.length_a   1.000
_cell.length_b   1.000
_cell.length_c   1.000
_cell.angle_alpha   90.00
_cell.angle_beta   90.00
_cell.angle_gamma   90.00
#
_symmetry.space_group_name_H-M   'P 1'
#
loop_
_entity.id
_entity.type
_entity.pdbx_description
1 polymer ?
#
loop_
_entity_poly.entity_id
_entity_poly.type
_entity_poly.pdbx_seq_one_letter_code
_entity_poly.pdbx_strand_id
1 'polypeptide(L)'
;CWKRIGVWGNEEPRCPKLEEVIHCRNCEVFTQAGRNLLERVLPEEYKDEWGSILVKKKGKETAGAIAVVVFRIESEWMALAAGLFAEIIDDVSIHSLPHRKTPILLGLVNVHGEIQLCVSLKHLMNLEEVPLEKYDNEKAKKRLMVVSKDSEQWVFPVNEIHGIHHFNPNLLQNVPVTIAKCKSTFTEGIFKWDEKHVALLDDELLF
;
A
#
# COMPACT_ATOMS: atom_id res chain seq x y z
N CYS A 1 -27.56 18.77 -14.71
CA CYS A 1 -28.81 18.11 -15.16
C CYS A 1 -28.66 16.57 -15.26
N TRP A 2 -27.52 16.04 -15.69
CA TRP A 2 -27.33 14.61 -15.96
C TRP A 2 -27.56 13.67 -14.74
N LYS A 3 -27.30 14.15 -13.51
CA LYS A 3 -27.55 13.39 -12.26
C LYS A 3 -28.97 13.53 -11.71
N ARG A 4 -29.78 14.45 -12.26
CA ARG A 4 -31.15 14.70 -11.79
C ARG A 4 -32.17 14.18 -12.79
N ILE A 5 -32.23 14.79 -13.97
CA ILE A 5 -33.20 14.49 -15.03
C ILE A 5 -32.58 13.78 -16.24
N GLY A 6 -31.29 13.54 -16.26
CA GLY A 6 -30.56 12.86 -17.33
C GLY A 6 -30.48 11.35 -17.14
N VAL A 7 -29.57 10.70 -17.86
CA VAL A 7 -29.44 9.22 -17.88
C VAL A 7 -29.17 8.65 -16.49
N TRP A 8 -28.41 9.35 -15.64
CA TRP A 8 -28.06 8.90 -14.28
C TRP A 8 -28.96 9.51 -13.19
N GLY A 9 -30.04 10.20 -13.57
CA GLY A 9 -30.99 10.77 -12.64
C GLY A 9 -32.31 10.04 -12.65
N ASN A 10 -33.14 10.26 -11.63
CA ASN A 10 -34.44 9.61 -11.48
C ASN A 10 -35.59 10.64 -11.34
N GLU A 11 -35.30 11.95 -11.53
CA GLU A 11 -36.31 13.00 -11.43
C GLU A 11 -37.13 13.10 -12.72
N GLU A 12 -38.40 13.42 -12.59
CA GLU A 12 -39.32 13.75 -13.70
C GLU A 12 -39.60 15.27 -13.72
N PRO A 13 -39.81 15.88 -14.91
CA PRO A 13 -39.75 15.24 -16.24
C PRO A 13 -38.31 14.96 -16.70
N ARG A 14 -38.13 13.95 -17.51
CA ARG A 14 -36.83 13.59 -18.08
C ARG A 14 -36.31 14.70 -19.01
N CYS A 15 -34.98 14.76 -19.14
CA CYS A 15 -34.34 15.77 -19.98
C CYS A 15 -34.80 15.68 -21.43
N PRO A 16 -35.41 16.76 -22.01
CA PRO A 16 -35.94 16.71 -23.38
C PRO A 16 -34.85 16.46 -24.44
N LYS A 17 -33.61 16.84 -24.18
CA LYS A 17 -32.50 16.57 -25.11
C LYS A 17 -32.12 15.09 -25.22
N LEU A 18 -32.60 14.23 -24.34
CA LEU A 18 -32.32 12.79 -24.43
C LEU A 18 -32.94 12.13 -25.67
N GLU A 19 -34.04 12.67 -26.18
CA GLU A 19 -34.65 12.19 -27.42
C GLU A 19 -33.73 12.39 -28.63
N GLU A 20 -32.96 13.47 -28.62
CA GLU A 20 -32.02 13.83 -29.70
C GLU A 20 -30.65 13.17 -29.53
N VAL A 21 -30.07 13.30 -28.33
CA VAL A 21 -28.68 12.86 -28.09
C VAL A 21 -28.55 11.45 -27.54
N ILE A 22 -29.67 10.81 -27.20
CA ILE A 22 -29.81 9.42 -26.68
C ILE A 22 -29.13 9.25 -25.31
N HIS A 23 -27.97 9.84 -25.10
CA HIS A 23 -27.19 9.69 -23.87
C HIS A 23 -26.50 11.01 -23.50
N CYS A 24 -26.44 11.33 -22.19
CA CYS A 24 -25.84 12.58 -21.70
C CYS A 24 -24.36 12.76 -22.13
N ARG A 25 -23.61 11.70 -22.35
CA ARG A 25 -22.21 11.80 -22.84
C ARG A 25 -22.11 12.42 -24.24
N ASN A 26 -23.16 12.32 -25.05
CA ASN A 26 -23.23 12.92 -26.38
C ASN A 26 -23.76 14.36 -26.34
N CYS A 27 -24.17 14.83 -25.15
CA CYS A 27 -24.76 16.14 -24.97
C CYS A 27 -23.68 17.20 -24.79
N GLU A 28 -23.79 18.31 -25.55
CA GLU A 28 -22.86 19.42 -25.47
C GLU A 28 -22.78 20.05 -24.06
N VAL A 29 -23.89 20.10 -23.32
CA VAL A 29 -23.93 20.58 -21.94
C VAL A 29 -23.05 19.72 -21.03
N PHE A 30 -23.03 18.41 -21.21
CA PHE A 30 -22.18 17.49 -20.45
C PHE A 30 -20.70 17.67 -20.81
N THR A 31 -20.42 17.77 -22.11
CA THR A 31 -19.06 17.97 -22.62
C THR A 31 -18.48 19.30 -22.15
N GLN A 32 -19.29 20.39 -22.24
CA GLN A 32 -18.85 21.70 -21.76
C GLN A 32 -18.61 21.73 -20.25
N ALA A 33 -19.46 21.07 -19.47
CA ALA A 33 -19.24 20.95 -18.02
C ALA A 33 -17.93 20.21 -17.69
N GLY A 34 -17.59 19.16 -18.47
CA GLY A 34 -16.33 18.47 -18.37
C GLY A 34 -15.12 19.37 -18.68
N ARG A 35 -15.19 20.13 -19.78
CA ARG A 35 -14.15 21.11 -20.15
C ARG A 35 -13.96 22.16 -19.06
N ASN A 36 -15.05 22.74 -18.56
CA ASN A 36 -14.98 23.74 -17.49
C ASN A 36 -14.34 23.22 -16.21
N LEU A 37 -14.43 21.90 -15.92
CA LEU A 37 -13.72 21.29 -14.81
C LEU A 37 -12.20 21.21 -15.03
N LEU A 38 -11.78 20.92 -16.26
CA LEU A 38 -10.36 20.84 -16.64
C LEU A 38 -9.71 22.23 -16.73
N GLU A 39 -10.49 23.24 -17.11
CA GLU A 39 -10.05 24.64 -17.28
C GLU A 39 -10.12 25.47 -16.00
N ARG A 40 -10.45 24.86 -14.86
CA ARG A 40 -10.48 25.58 -13.57
C ARG A 40 -9.10 26.13 -13.24
N VAL A 41 -9.07 27.42 -12.91
CA VAL A 41 -7.88 28.04 -12.34
C VAL A 41 -7.59 27.35 -10.99
N LEU A 42 -6.39 26.85 -10.85
CA LEU A 42 -5.93 26.25 -9.60
C LEU A 42 -5.90 27.32 -8.50
N PRO A 43 -6.37 27.03 -7.28
CA PRO A 43 -6.19 27.90 -6.14
C PRO A 43 -4.71 28.25 -5.94
N GLU A 44 -4.41 29.50 -5.59
CA GLU A 44 -3.02 29.94 -5.36
C GLU A 44 -2.35 29.11 -4.24
N GLU A 45 -3.07 28.83 -3.17
CA GLU A 45 -2.60 27.97 -2.06
C GLU A 45 -2.13 26.60 -2.55
N TYR A 46 -2.83 26.01 -3.51
CA TYR A 46 -2.46 24.73 -4.11
C TYR A 46 -1.17 24.84 -4.93
N LYS A 47 -0.99 25.93 -5.66
CA LYS A 47 0.24 26.20 -6.42
C LYS A 47 1.44 26.38 -5.50
N ASP A 48 1.26 27.11 -4.39
CA ASP A 48 2.31 27.37 -3.40
C ASP A 48 2.72 26.08 -2.69
N GLU A 49 1.74 25.26 -2.30
CA GLU A 49 1.99 23.94 -1.69
C GLU A 49 2.82 23.04 -2.62
N TRP A 50 2.36 22.87 -3.86
CA TRP A 50 3.08 22.07 -4.85
C TRP A 50 4.42 22.69 -5.25
N GLY A 51 4.49 24.00 -5.36
CA GLY A 51 5.74 24.72 -5.58
C GLY A 51 6.77 24.41 -4.49
N SER A 52 6.35 24.42 -3.23
CA SER A 52 7.21 24.10 -2.09
C SER A 52 7.71 22.63 -2.10
N ILE A 53 6.87 21.71 -2.57
CA ILE A 53 7.22 20.30 -2.70
C ILE A 53 8.21 20.08 -3.84
N LEU A 54 7.96 20.70 -4.99
CA LEU A 54 8.81 20.58 -6.18
C LEU A 54 10.19 21.24 -6.03
N VAL A 55 10.27 22.34 -5.26
CA VAL A 55 11.54 23.04 -4.97
C VAL A 55 12.39 22.29 -3.95
N LYS A 56 11.81 21.39 -3.14
CA LYS A 56 12.61 20.54 -2.26
C LYS A 56 13.58 19.75 -3.12
N LYS A 57 14.87 20.06 -3.00
CA LYS A 57 15.93 19.28 -3.67
C LYS A 57 15.72 17.82 -3.33
N LYS A 58 15.50 16.98 -4.33
CA LYS A 58 15.68 15.54 -4.17
C LYS A 58 17.02 15.33 -3.46
N GLY A 59 16.99 14.67 -2.31
CA GLY A 59 18.23 14.28 -1.64
C GLY A 59 19.13 13.63 -2.69
N LYS A 60 20.44 13.90 -2.64
CA LYS A 60 21.39 13.24 -3.55
C LYS A 60 21.13 11.73 -3.45
N GLU A 61 20.57 11.13 -4.49
CA GLU A 61 20.51 9.69 -4.61
C GLU A 61 21.94 9.19 -4.49
N THR A 62 22.26 8.54 -3.41
CA THR A 62 23.59 7.96 -3.18
C THR A 62 23.73 6.88 -4.24
N ALA A 63 24.74 6.99 -5.10
CA ALA A 63 25.01 6.00 -6.13
C ALA A 63 25.07 4.61 -5.47
N GLY A 64 24.27 3.65 -5.97
CA GLY A 64 24.12 2.31 -5.40
C GLY A 64 23.08 2.19 -4.29
N ALA A 65 22.26 3.21 -4.02
CA ALA A 65 21.14 3.07 -3.10
C ALA A 65 20.07 2.14 -3.68
N ILE A 66 19.53 1.25 -2.84
CA ILE A 66 18.40 0.39 -3.17
C ILE A 66 17.11 0.96 -2.59
N ALA A 67 16.02 0.82 -3.34
CA ALA A 67 14.69 1.22 -2.91
C ALA A 67 14.04 0.07 -2.13
N VAL A 68 13.53 0.35 -0.94
CA VAL A 68 12.83 -0.60 -0.09
C VAL A 68 11.52 -0.01 0.43
N VAL A 69 10.51 -0.84 0.64
CA VAL A 69 9.29 -0.48 1.36
C VAL A 69 9.51 -0.81 2.82
N VAL A 70 9.37 0.20 3.69
CA VAL A 70 9.47 0.04 5.15
C VAL A 70 8.07 -0.15 5.73
N PHE A 71 7.90 -1.18 6.53
CA PHE A 71 6.63 -1.53 7.18
C PHE A 71 6.87 -2.11 8.59
N ARG A 72 5.81 -2.20 9.37
CA ARG A 72 5.86 -2.71 10.74
C ARG A 72 4.90 -3.87 10.93
N ILE A 73 5.38 -4.89 11.60
CA ILE A 73 4.56 -6.00 12.11
C ILE A 73 4.82 -6.12 13.60
N GLU A 74 3.79 -6.00 14.40
CA GLU A 74 3.88 -5.89 15.86
C GLU A 74 4.84 -4.76 16.27
N SER A 75 5.91 -5.07 17.00
CA SER A 75 6.96 -4.12 17.41
C SER A 75 8.10 -4.00 16.42
N GLU A 76 8.16 -4.86 15.42
CA GLU A 76 9.34 -4.99 14.58
C GLU A 76 9.19 -4.23 13.27
N TRP A 77 10.21 -3.45 12.95
CA TRP A 77 10.31 -2.74 11.67
C TRP A 77 11.07 -3.59 10.66
N MET A 78 10.50 -3.70 9.49
CA MET A 78 11.02 -4.52 8.41
C MET A 78 11.02 -3.75 7.11
N ALA A 79 11.82 -4.20 6.17
CA ALA A 79 11.84 -3.68 4.82
C ALA A 79 11.92 -4.83 3.82
N LEU A 80 11.33 -4.60 2.66
CA LEU A 80 11.38 -5.49 1.50
C LEU A 80 11.76 -4.67 0.28
N ALA A 81 12.47 -5.27 -0.68
CA ALA A 81 12.83 -4.61 -1.93
C ALA A 81 11.57 -4.03 -2.60
N ALA A 82 11.63 -2.74 -2.96
CA ALA A 82 10.46 -2.04 -3.50
C ALA A 82 9.96 -2.63 -4.83
N GLY A 83 10.85 -3.30 -5.58
CA GLY A 83 10.48 -3.98 -6.83
C GLY A 83 9.53 -5.16 -6.66
N LEU A 84 9.43 -5.72 -5.45
CA LEU A 84 8.50 -6.80 -5.12
C LEU A 84 7.14 -6.28 -4.65
N PHE A 85 7.07 -5.04 -4.24
CA PHE A 85 5.85 -4.44 -3.73
C PHE A 85 4.89 -4.13 -4.89
N ALA A 86 3.68 -4.71 -4.84
CA ALA A 86 2.65 -4.47 -5.84
C ALA A 86 1.69 -3.36 -5.40
N GLU A 87 1.00 -3.55 -4.27
CA GLU A 87 0.00 -2.59 -3.80
C GLU A 87 -0.32 -2.75 -2.30
N ILE A 88 -1.07 -1.80 -1.77
CA ILE A 88 -1.69 -1.86 -0.44
C ILE A 88 -3.20 -1.89 -0.65
N ILE A 89 -3.85 -2.85 -0.01
CA ILE A 89 -5.31 -2.89 0.04
C ILE A 89 -5.81 -2.69 1.47
N ASP A 90 -7.02 -2.19 1.60
CA ASP A 90 -7.67 -2.08 2.90
C ASP A 90 -7.93 -3.48 3.48
N ASP A 91 -8.19 -3.53 4.81
CA ASP A 91 -8.51 -4.78 5.50
C ASP A 91 -9.81 -5.39 4.94
N VAL A 92 -9.65 -6.40 4.10
CA VAL A 92 -10.75 -7.19 3.51
C VAL A 92 -10.84 -8.55 4.21
N SER A 93 -11.97 -9.22 4.06
CA SER A 93 -12.21 -10.51 4.70
C SER A 93 -11.22 -11.57 4.21
N ILE A 94 -10.52 -12.22 5.14
CA ILE A 94 -9.67 -13.37 4.90
C ILE A 94 -10.53 -14.63 5.06
N HIS A 95 -10.65 -15.43 4.01
CA HIS A 95 -11.40 -16.68 4.00
C HIS A 95 -10.51 -17.85 4.36
N SER A 96 -10.75 -18.46 5.52
CA SER A 96 -9.96 -19.59 6.00
C SER A 96 -10.15 -20.84 5.09
N LEU A 97 -9.06 -21.58 4.88
CA LEU A 97 -9.11 -22.83 4.14
C LEU A 97 -9.58 -23.99 5.05
N PRO A 98 -10.63 -24.75 4.65
CA PRO A 98 -11.06 -25.91 5.39
C PRO A 98 -9.94 -26.93 5.55
N HIS A 99 -9.85 -27.57 6.70
CA HIS A 99 -8.89 -28.64 7.03
C HIS A 99 -7.39 -28.22 7.01
N ARG A 100 -7.06 -26.95 6.75
CA ARG A 100 -5.69 -26.43 6.86
C ARG A 100 -5.63 -25.40 7.99
N LYS A 101 -5.14 -25.83 9.15
CA LYS A 101 -4.96 -24.98 10.33
C LYS A 101 -3.47 -24.80 10.61
N THR A 102 -2.80 -24.01 9.81
CA THR A 102 -1.47 -23.54 10.15
C THR A 102 -1.55 -22.06 10.55
N PRO A 103 -0.84 -21.61 11.58
CA PRO A 103 -0.86 -20.20 11.96
C PRO A 103 -0.21 -19.30 10.90
N ILE A 104 0.58 -19.88 10.00
CA ILE A 104 1.28 -19.16 8.92
C ILE A 104 0.30 -18.84 7.78
N LEU A 105 -0.44 -19.83 7.28
CA LEU A 105 -1.41 -19.64 6.21
C LEU A 105 -2.76 -19.21 6.81
N LEU A 106 -3.06 -17.92 6.68
CA LEU A 106 -4.30 -17.33 7.21
C LEU A 106 -5.53 -17.70 6.36
N GLY A 107 -5.34 -17.82 5.05
CA GLY A 107 -6.43 -18.16 4.15
C GLY A 107 -6.28 -17.55 2.76
N LEU A 108 -7.41 -17.24 2.14
CA LEU A 108 -7.54 -16.65 0.82
C LEU A 108 -8.12 -15.25 0.91
N VAL A 109 -7.65 -14.36 0.06
CA VAL A 109 -8.13 -12.98 -0.06
C VAL A 109 -8.41 -12.68 -1.52
N ASN A 110 -9.49 -11.96 -1.77
CA ASN A 110 -9.80 -11.46 -3.11
C ASN A 110 -9.11 -10.10 -3.31
N VAL A 111 -8.17 -10.05 -4.25
CA VAL A 111 -7.47 -8.84 -4.68
C VAL A 111 -7.92 -8.52 -6.10
N HIS A 112 -8.75 -7.50 -6.27
CA HIS A 112 -9.28 -7.07 -7.58
C HIS A 112 -9.93 -8.18 -8.45
N GLY A 113 -10.54 -9.19 -7.81
CA GLY A 113 -11.18 -10.31 -8.50
C GLY A 113 -10.30 -11.56 -8.62
N GLU A 114 -9.04 -11.48 -8.26
CA GLU A 114 -8.11 -12.61 -8.18
C GLU A 114 -7.99 -13.13 -6.76
N ILE A 115 -7.93 -14.45 -6.60
CA ILE A 115 -7.81 -15.10 -5.30
C ILE A 115 -6.34 -15.33 -4.99
N GLN A 116 -5.85 -14.68 -3.93
CA GLN A 116 -4.46 -14.74 -3.50
C GLN A 116 -4.32 -15.39 -2.12
N LEU A 117 -3.14 -16.00 -1.86
CA LEU A 117 -2.81 -16.56 -0.55
C LEU A 117 -2.47 -15.45 0.44
N CYS A 118 -3.12 -15.50 1.62
CA CYS A 118 -2.82 -14.61 2.73
C CYS A 118 -1.97 -15.33 3.77
N VAL A 119 -0.76 -14.82 4.01
CA VAL A 119 0.27 -15.43 4.86
C VAL A 119 0.63 -14.49 6.00
N SER A 120 0.79 -15.01 7.19
CA SER A 120 1.23 -14.28 8.37
C SER A 120 2.74 -14.27 8.51
N LEU A 121 3.37 -13.17 8.15
CA LEU A 121 4.80 -12.96 8.41
C LEU A 121 5.11 -13.02 9.92
N LYS A 122 4.19 -12.56 10.77
CA LYS A 122 4.30 -12.67 12.21
C LYS A 122 4.57 -14.11 12.67
N HIS A 123 3.76 -15.05 12.20
CA HIS A 123 3.91 -16.45 12.57
C HIS A 123 5.08 -17.14 11.84
N LEU A 124 5.33 -16.74 10.59
CA LEU A 124 6.48 -17.24 9.82
C LEU A 124 7.80 -16.90 10.52
N MET A 125 7.92 -15.68 11.02
CA MET A 125 9.10 -15.17 11.69
C MET A 125 9.10 -15.41 13.21
N ASN A 126 8.01 -15.96 13.75
CA ASN A 126 7.82 -16.21 15.18
C ASN A 126 7.98 -14.94 16.04
N LEU A 127 7.32 -13.85 15.60
CA LEU A 127 7.33 -12.58 16.33
C LEU A 127 6.42 -12.64 17.57
N GLU A 128 6.86 -12.02 18.65
CA GLU A 128 6.07 -11.91 19.88
C GLU A 128 4.88 -10.97 19.69
N GLU A 129 3.73 -11.35 20.24
CA GLU A 129 2.58 -10.45 20.32
C GLU A 129 2.84 -9.35 21.33
N VAL A 130 2.59 -8.13 20.90
CA VAL A 130 2.65 -6.97 21.79
C VAL A 130 1.22 -6.59 22.17
N PRO A 131 0.90 -6.45 23.48
CA PRO A 131 -0.42 -6.02 23.92
C PRO A 131 -0.82 -4.69 23.28
N LEU A 132 -2.03 -4.61 22.76
CA LEU A 132 -2.58 -3.46 22.02
C LEU A 132 -2.54 -2.13 22.78
N GLU A 133 -2.44 -2.18 24.12
CA GLU A 133 -2.38 -1.00 24.99
C GLU A 133 -1.12 -0.14 24.83
N LYS A 134 -0.10 -0.66 24.15
CA LYS A 134 1.18 0.07 23.92
C LYS A 134 1.21 0.86 22.61
N TYR A 135 0.23 0.74 21.77
CA TYR A 135 0.18 1.44 20.50
C TYR A 135 -1.01 2.40 20.46
N ASP A 136 -0.76 3.59 19.93
CA ASP A 136 -1.79 4.60 19.67
C ASP A 136 -2.77 4.04 18.62
N ASN A 137 -3.85 3.40 19.10
CA ASN A 137 -4.78 2.57 18.34
C ASN A 137 -5.59 3.33 17.28
N GLU A 138 -5.54 4.67 17.27
CA GLU A 138 -6.34 5.45 16.31
C GLU A 138 -5.75 5.49 14.89
N LYS A 139 -4.47 5.13 14.71
CA LYS A 139 -3.78 5.20 13.41
C LYS A 139 -3.45 3.86 12.76
N ALA A 140 -3.47 2.78 13.51
CA ALA A 140 -3.11 1.45 12.99
C ALA A 140 -4.32 0.76 12.33
N LYS A 141 -4.80 1.26 11.20
CA LYS A 141 -5.67 0.46 10.34
C LYS A 141 -4.87 -0.73 9.84
N LYS A 142 -5.29 -1.93 10.19
CA LYS A 142 -4.75 -3.15 9.58
C LYS A 142 -4.86 -3.02 8.07
N ARG A 143 -3.78 -3.20 7.38
CA ARG A 143 -3.70 -3.18 5.92
C ARG A 143 -3.12 -4.47 5.42
N LEU A 144 -3.44 -4.80 4.21
CA LEU A 144 -2.87 -5.95 3.53
C LEU A 144 -1.88 -5.44 2.48
N MET A 145 -0.66 -5.90 2.57
CA MET A 145 0.41 -5.62 1.63
C MET A 145 0.46 -6.76 0.61
N VAL A 146 0.32 -6.43 -0.67
CA VAL A 146 0.43 -7.38 -1.77
C VAL A 146 1.85 -7.32 -2.32
N VAL A 147 2.48 -8.46 -2.41
CA VAL A 147 3.85 -8.63 -2.90
C VAL A 147 3.82 -9.59 -4.07
N SER A 148 4.61 -9.32 -5.11
CA SER A 148 4.69 -10.13 -6.31
C SER A 148 6.14 -10.49 -6.62
N LYS A 149 6.40 -11.78 -6.86
CA LYS A 149 7.67 -12.32 -7.34
C LYS A 149 7.40 -13.43 -8.35
N ASP A 150 8.06 -13.43 -9.49
CA ASP A 150 7.98 -14.48 -10.53
C ASP A 150 6.55 -14.85 -10.95
N SER A 151 5.67 -13.86 -11.06
CA SER A 151 4.23 -14.00 -11.39
C SER A 151 3.39 -14.62 -10.28
N GLU A 152 3.93 -14.90 -9.11
CA GLU A 152 3.18 -15.28 -7.93
C GLU A 152 2.91 -14.06 -7.06
N GLN A 153 1.73 -14.03 -6.43
CA GLN A 153 1.34 -12.97 -5.51
C GLN A 153 1.01 -13.53 -4.13
N TRP A 154 1.45 -12.79 -3.13
CA TRP A 154 1.25 -13.12 -1.72
C TRP A 154 0.71 -11.91 -0.98
N VAL A 155 -0.14 -12.14 -0.02
CA VAL A 155 -0.75 -11.06 0.76
C VAL A 155 -0.33 -11.20 2.22
N PHE A 156 0.17 -10.12 2.79
CA PHE A 156 0.64 -10.07 4.17
C PHE A 156 -0.12 -9.01 4.98
N PRO A 157 -0.78 -9.38 6.08
CA PRO A 157 -1.28 -8.40 7.04
C PRO A 157 -0.13 -7.66 7.70
N VAL A 158 -0.20 -6.34 7.71
CA VAL A 158 0.78 -5.45 8.32
C VAL A 158 0.10 -4.43 9.22
N ASN A 159 0.80 -3.95 10.27
CA ASN A 159 0.25 -2.96 11.17
C ASN A 159 0.42 -1.54 10.61
N GLU A 160 1.52 -1.28 9.94
CA GLU A 160 1.85 0.06 9.42
C GLU A 160 2.75 -0.05 8.20
N ILE A 161 2.56 0.83 7.20
CA ILE A 161 3.45 0.96 6.04
C ILE A 161 3.89 2.41 5.97
N HIS A 162 5.20 2.62 5.92
CA HIS A 162 5.79 3.95 5.94
C HIS A 162 6.19 4.47 4.55
N GLY A 163 6.08 3.62 3.52
CA GLY A 163 6.38 3.98 2.14
C GLY A 163 7.76 3.52 1.66
N ILE A 164 8.19 4.08 0.53
CA ILE A 164 9.43 3.72 -0.14
C ILE A 164 10.57 4.59 0.37
N HIS A 165 11.65 3.94 0.77
CA HIS A 165 12.88 4.57 1.23
C HIS A 165 14.08 4.06 0.45
N HIS A 166 15.07 4.91 0.29
CA HIS A 166 16.32 4.55 -0.35
C HIS A 166 17.41 4.46 0.71
N PHE A 167 18.11 3.34 0.76
CA PHE A 167 19.24 3.18 1.66
C PHE A 167 20.47 2.63 0.91
N ASN A 168 21.66 2.88 1.47
CA ASN A 168 22.89 2.37 0.91
C ASN A 168 23.14 0.95 1.45
N PRO A 169 23.26 -0.10 0.61
CA PRO A 169 23.52 -1.47 1.05
C PRO A 169 24.79 -1.62 1.89
N ASN A 170 25.78 -0.75 1.69
CA ASN A 170 27.02 -0.76 2.49
C ASN A 170 26.78 -0.42 3.97
N LEU A 171 25.61 0.11 4.32
CA LEU A 171 25.21 0.37 5.70
C LEU A 171 24.49 -0.81 6.36
N LEU A 172 24.27 -1.89 5.61
CA LEU A 172 23.66 -3.10 6.12
C LEU A 172 24.60 -3.77 7.10
N GLN A 173 24.11 -4.02 8.31
CA GLN A 173 24.84 -4.68 9.38
C GLN A 173 24.37 -6.12 9.51
N ASN A 174 25.29 -7.02 9.79
CA ASN A 174 24.93 -8.40 10.10
C ASN A 174 23.99 -8.45 11.32
N VAL A 175 23.02 -9.35 11.28
CA VAL A 175 22.06 -9.53 12.37
C VAL A 175 22.78 -10.02 13.62
N PRO A 176 22.88 -9.23 14.70
CA PRO A 176 23.46 -9.71 15.94
C PRO A 176 22.59 -10.83 16.52
N VAL A 177 23.19 -11.96 16.86
CA VAL A 177 22.50 -13.15 17.40
C VAL A 177 21.65 -12.83 18.64
N THR A 178 21.99 -11.79 19.36
CA THR A 178 21.33 -11.33 20.60
C THR A 178 20.14 -10.38 20.37
N ILE A 179 20.01 -9.77 19.19
CA ILE A 179 18.96 -8.76 18.89
C ILE A 179 17.92 -9.31 17.92
N ALA A 180 18.21 -10.44 17.27
CA ALA A 180 17.29 -11.05 16.31
C ALA A 180 16.09 -11.69 17.02
N LYS A 181 15.06 -10.87 17.29
CA LYS A 181 13.72 -11.39 17.61
C LYS A 181 13.09 -12.08 16.41
N CYS A 182 13.42 -11.63 15.20
CA CYS A 182 13.12 -12.36 13.96
C CYS A 182 14.08 -13.55 13.79
N LYS A 183 13.58 -14.64 13.23
CA LYS A 183 14.48 -15.71 12.79
C LYS A 183 15.48 -15.12 11.81
N SER A 184 16.75 -15.18 12.13
CA SER A 184 17.87 -14.72 11.30
C SER A 184 17.85 -15.33 9.88
N THR A 185 17.08 -16.41 9.70
CA THR A 185 16.92 -17.13 8.45
C THR A 185 16.27 -16.29 7.33
N PHE A 186 15.37 -15.36 7.66
CA PHE A 186 14.64 -14.57 6.66
C PHE A 186 15.14 -13.12 6.54
N THR A 187 16.27 -12.79 7.17
CA THR A 187 16.78 -11.43 7.23
C THR A 187 18.18 -11.39 6.63
N GLU A 188 18.35 -10.59 5.58
CA GLU A 188 19.65 -10.31 4.96
C GLU A 188 20.57 -9.50 5.88
N GLY A 189 19.98 -8.54 6.60
CA GLY A 189 20.71 -7.67 7.53
C GLY A 189 19.80 -6.63 8.17
N ILE A 190 20.41 -5.78 8.99
CA ILE A 190 19.71 -4.68 9.68
C ILE A 190 20.34 -3.36 9.27
N PHE A 191 19.53 -2.36 9.02
CA PHE A 191 19.97 -0.99 8.80
C PHE A 191 19.24 -0.02 9.74
N LYS A 192 19.84 1.13 9.97
CA LYS A 192 19.23 2.20 10.79
C LYS A 192 18.43 3.14 9.90
N TRP A 193 17.16 3.34 10.26
CA TRP A 193 16.27 4.28 9.63
C TRP A 193 15.53 5.08 10.70
N ASP A 194 15.69 6.39 10.67
CA ASP A 194 15.00 7.33 11.56
C ASP A 194 14.96 6.88 13.03
N GLU A 195 16.15 6.62 13.62
CA GLU A 195 16.38 6.10 14.99
C GLU A 195 15.84 4.67 15.25
N LYS A 196 15.27 4.00 14.22
CA LYS A 196 14.78 2.63 14.31
C LYS A 196 15.74 1.66 13.64
N HIS A 197 15.77 0.44 14.14
CA HIS A 197 16.44 -0.66 13.48
C HIS A 197 15.43 -1.36 12.58
N VAL A 198 15.74 -1.48 11.31
CA VAL A 198 14.87 -2.09 10.28
C VAL A 198 15.55 -3.33 9.75
N ALA A 199 14.88 -4.46 9.82
CA ALA A 199 15.35 -5.73 9.25
C ALA A 199 15.02 -5.76 7.76
N LEU A 200 16.04 -5.88 6.91
CA LEU A 200 15.86 -6.13 5.49
C LEU A 200 15.56 -7.62 5.29
N LEU A 201 14.43 -7.92 4.72
CA LEU A 201 14.03 -9.29 4.45
C LEU A 201 14.71 -9.81 3.18
N ASP A 202 15.16 -11.06 3.27
CA ASP A 202 15.70 -11.80 2.13
C ASP A 202 14.52 -12.39 1.33
N ASP A 203 14.37 -11.92 0.12
CA ASP A 203 13.27 -12.32 -0.77
C ASP A 203 13.44 -13.73 -1.34
N GLU A 204 14.68 -14.23 -1.49
CA GLU A 204 14.95 -15.61 -1.93
C GLU A 204 14.55 -16.66 -0.87
N LEU A 205 14.57 -16.26 0.40
CA LEU A 205 14.20 -17.16 1.51
C LEU A 205 12.74 -16.99 1.92
N LEU A 206 12.10 -15.89 1.50
CA LEU A 206 10.71 -15.61 1.84
C LEU A 206 9.74 -16.23 0.84
N PHE A 207 10.15 -16.31 -0.43
CA PHE A 207 9.41 -16.81 -1.58
C PHE A 207 10.16 -18.00 -2.22
#